data_dfcf4cb5fb5603bbe6ba4382379efd7e
#
_entry.id   dfcf4cb5fb5603bbe6ba4382379efd7e
#
_cell.length_a   1.000
_cell.length_b   1.000
_cell.length_c   1.000
_cell.angle_alpha   90.00
_cell.angle_beta   90.00
_cell.angle_gamma   90.00
#
_symmetry.space_group_name_H-M   'P 1'
#
loop_
_entity.id
_entity.type
_entity.pdbx_description
1 polymer ?
#
loop_
_entity_poly.entity_id
_entity_poly.type
_entity_poly.pdbx_seq_one_letter_code
_entity_poly.pdbx_strand_id
1 'polypeptide(L)'
;MALKKKPVTGMKDILPKEMEVRNYVTGLIRETYGSFGFTSIETPGVEHIENLCSKQGGDNEKLIFKILKRGEKLKLDQAKKEADLVDSGLRYDLTVPLSRYYSNNSNELPGPFKALQMGYVWRADRPQRGRFRQFMQCDIDILGEPTYMAEIELVLATTTLLGKLDFHNFTIRINDRRILKAMAEYSGFPKESFDTVFIILDKMDKIGLEGVAKELEEEGFAKESIDTYLAMFKEISSDIQGVRYCKEKLADVLDEQIAADLETIISTVEAVKTADFKMAFDPTLVRGMSYYTGPIFEISMDEFGGSVGGGGRYDEMIGKFTGNNTSACGFSIGFERIVMLLLERGYQIPTAKAKKAYLIEKNMPSDKLIEIFRQAEEERKTGVQVNISIMKKNKKFQKDQMTAEGYTEFVEFFKR
;
A
#
# COMPACT_ATOMS: atom_id res chain seq x y z
N MET A 1 13.04 -25.59 -28.18
CA MET A 1 12.86 -25.39 -26.72
C MET A 1 11.39 -25.07 -26.45
N ALA A 2 10.70 -25.79 -25.55
CA ALA A 2 9.31 -25.50 -25.23
C ALA A 2 9.21 -24.19 -24.42
N LEU A 3 8.22 -23.34 -24.75
CA LEU A 3 7.97 -22.10 -24.03
C LEU A 3 7.48 -22.40 -22.62
N LYS A 4 7.91 -21.57 -21.67
CA LYS A 4 7.46 -21.64 -20.28
C LYS A 4 6.04 -21.09 -20.18
N LYS A 5 5.10 -21.88 -19.60
CA LYS A 5 3.68 -21.49 -19.43
C LYS A 5 3.42 -20.74 -18.12
N LYS A 6 4.29 -20.88 -17.12
CA LYS A 6 4.13 -20.21 -15.80
C LYS A 6 4.71 -18.81 -15.86
N PRO A 7 4.09 -17.83 -15.17
CA PRO A 7 4.67 -16.49 -14.97
C PRO A 7 6.03 -16.56 -14.29
N VAL A 8 6.74 -15.44 -14.29
CA VAL A 8 7.99 -15.27 -13.54
C VAL A 8 7.72 -15.48 -12.04
N THR A 9 8.65 -16.11 -11.35
CA THR A 9 8.53 -16.41 -9.91
C THR A 9 8.13 -15.16 -9.10
N GLY A 10 7.09 -15.29 -8.31
CA GLY A 10 6.55 -14.21 -7.49
C GLY A 10 5.60 -13.26 -8.21
N MET A 11 5.32 -13.51 -9.48
CA MET A 11 4.28 -12.82 -10.26
C MET A 11 3.14 -13.79 -10.57
N LYS A 12 1.93 -13.27 -10.81
CA LYS A 12 0.76 -14.11 -11.14
C LYS A 12 -0.09 -13.47 -12.24
N ASP A 13 -0.79 -14.31 -12.99
CA ASP A 13 -1.88 -13.88 -13.86
C ASP A 13 -3.13 -13.61 -13.00
N ILE A 14 -3.85 -12.57 -13.32
CA ILE A 14 -5.10 -12.21 -12.63
C ILE A 14 -6.27 -12.73 -13.45
N LEU A 15 -7.03 -13.63 -12.87
CA LEU A 15 -8.21 -14.21 -13.54
C LEU A 15 -9.43 -13.28 -13.48
N PRO A 16 -10.43 -13.43 -14.37
CA PRO A 16 -11.55 -12.50 -14.51
C PRO A 16 -12.29 -12.21 -13.21
N LYS A 17 -12.59 -13.22 -12.40
CA LYS A 17 -13.28 -13.05 -11.10
C LYS A 17 -12.50 -12.15 -10.13
N GLU A 18 -11.20 -12.36 -10.02
CA GLU A 18 -10.33 -11.50 -9.20
C GLU A 18 -10.27 -10.09 -9.80
N MET A 19 -10.21 -9.99 -11.14
CA MET A 19 -10.14 -8.71 -11.83
C MET A 19 -11.40 -7.86 -11.60
N GLU A 20 -12.58 -8.47 -11.47
CA GLU A 20 -13.82 -7.75 -11.12
C GLU A 20 -13.71 -7.09 -9.74
N VAL A 21 -13.24 -7.83 -8.73
CA VAL A 21 -13.01 -7.27 -7.38
C VAL A 21 -11.97 -6.15 -7.41
N ARG A 22 -10.86 -6.35 -8.14
CA ARG A 22 -9.82 -5.32 -8.30
C ARG A 22 -10.37 -4.05 -8.94
N ASN A 23 -11.17 -4.17 -10.00
CA ASN A 23 -11.78 -3.02 -10.68
C ASN A 23 -12.75 -2.28 -9.76
N TYR A 24 -13.56 -3.00 -8.99
CA TYR A 24 -14.45 -2.40 -8.01
C TYR A 24 -13.67 -1.62 -6.94
N VAL A 25 -12.66 -2.25 -6.34
CA VAL A 25 -11.82 -1.62 -5.30
C VAL A 25 -11.10 -0.39 -5.86
N THR A 26 -10.52 -0.46 -7.06
CA THR A 26 -9.85 0.71 -7.67
C THR A 26 -10.82 1.83 -8.00
N GLY A 27 -12.06 1.51 -8.41
CA GLY A 27 -13.13 2.49 -8.62
C GLY A 27 -13.49 3.19 -7.31
N LEU A 28 -13.70 2.41 -6.24
CA LEU A 28 -14.06 2.92 -4.92
C LEU A 28 -12.93 3.76 -4.29
N ILE A 29 -11.65 3.40 -4.53
CA ILE A 29 -10.49 4.19 -4.14
C ILE A 29 -10.56 5.58 -4.79
N ARG A 30 -10.76 5.66 -6.11
CA ARG A 30 -10.83 6.95 -6.83
C ARG A 30 -11.98 7.81 -6.32
N GLU A 31 -13.16 7.21 -6.14
CA GLU A 31 -14.34 7.91 -5.61
C GLU A 31 -14.09 8.43 -4.21
N THR A 32 -13.65 7.55 -3.31
CA THR A 32 -13.48 7.91 -1.88
C THR A 32 -12.38 8.93 -1.71
N TYR A 33 -11.18 8.69 -2.23
CA TYR A 33 -10.09 9.65 -2.08
C TYR A 33 -10.35 10.95 -2.86
N GLY A 34 -11.04 10.88 -3.99
CA GLY A 34 -11.51 12.07 -4.71
C GLY A 34 -12.43 12.96 -3.85
N SER A 35 -13.28 12.38 -3.00
CA SER A 35 -14.13 13.16 -2.08
C SER A 35 -13.35 13.88 -0.97
N PHE A 36 -12.11 13.45 -0.69
CA PHE A 36 -11.16 14.15 0.20
C PHE A 36 -10.26 15.15 -0.57
N GLY A 37 -10.51 15.36 -1.86
CA GLY A 37 -9.76 16.30 -2.69
C GLY A 37 -8.45 15.75 -3.26
N PHE A 38 -8.20 14.45 -3.19
CA PHE A 38 -7.03 13.84 -3.83
C PHE A 38 -7.22 13.77 -5.34
N THR A 39 -6.19 14.22 -6.07
CA THR A 39 -6.16 14.24 -7.54
C THR A 39 -5.29 13.11 -8.07
N SER A 40 -5.84 12.34 -9.03
CA SER A 40 -5.10 11.24 -9.65
C SER A 40 -3.96 11.75 -10.52
N ILE A 41 -2.78 11.17 -10.32
CA ILE A 41 -1.62 11.36 -11.18
C ILE A 41 -1.04 10.01 -11.59
N GLU A 42 -0.19 10.03 -12.61
CA GLU A 42 0.54 8.86 -13.06
C GLU A 42 2.02 9.22 -13.31
N THR A 43 2.90 8.32 -12.91
CA THR A 43 4.35 8.42 -13.14
C THR A 43 4.84 7.18 -13.89
N PRO A 44 5.94 7.26 -14.66
CA PRO A 44 6.50 6.13 -15.38
C PRO A 44 6.83 4.94 -14.47
N GLY A 45 6.64 3.72 -14.98
CA GLY A 45 7.01 2.48 -14.29
C GLY A 45 8.52 2.22 -14.23
N VAL A 46 9.30 2.94 -15.04
CA VAL A 46 10.76 2.91 -15.08
C VAL A 46 11.28 4.23 -14.52
N GLU A 47 12.25 4.16 -13.60
CA GLU A 47 12.87 5.31 -12.97
C GLU A 47 14.39 5.22 -13.11
N HIS A 48 15.10 6.36 -13.01
CA HIS A 48 16.55 6.41 -12.96
C HIS A 48 17.08 5.61 -11.79
N ILE A 49 18.15 4.84 -12.01
CA ILE A 49 18.72 3.97 -10.95
C ILE A 49 19.24 4.79 -9.78
N GLU A 50 19.79 5.97 -10.02
CA GLU A 50 20.27 6.89 -9.00
C GLU A 50 19.15 7.34 -8.06
N ASN A 51 17.95 7.60 -8.60
CA ASN A 51 16.78 7.96 -7.79
C ASN A 51 16.30 6.79 -6.93
N LEU A 52 16.31 5.58 -7.49
CA LEU A 52 15.90 4.37 -6.78
C LEU A 52 16.86 4.00 -5.65
N CYS A 53 18.18 4.15 -5.87
CA CYS A 53 19.21 3.82 -4.89
C CYS A 53 19.42 4.91 -3.84
N SER A 54 19.10 6.18 -4.13
CA SER A 54 19.38 7.32 -3.25
C SER A 54 18.71 7.28 -1.88
N LYS A 55 17.72 6.42 -1.70
CA LYS A 55 16.86 6.32 -0.53
C LYS A 55 17.07 5.10 0.33
N GLN A 56 17.43 4.01 -0.31
CA GLN A 56 17.14 2.70 0.26
C GLN A 56 18.23 2.21 1.21
N GLY A 57 19.45 2.67 1.09
CA GLY A 57 20.58 2.24 1.92
C GLY A 57 20.66 0.71 2.09
N GLY A 58 21.71 0.08 1.61
CA GLY A 58 22.02 -1.32 1.92
C GLY A 58 21.04 -2.36 1.31
N ASP A 59 20.25 -3.02 2.15
CA ASP A 59 19.53 -4.25 1.74
C ASP A 59 18.40 -4.03 0.73
N ASN A 60 17.73 -2.88 0.76
CA ASN A 60 16.63 -2.60 -0.16
C ASN A 60 17.08 -2.41 -1.62
N GLU A 61 18.32 -1.96 -1.86
CA GLU A 61 18.87 -1.85 -3.21
C GLU A 61 18.96 -3.20 -3.92
N LYS A 62 19.14 -4.28 -3.15
CA LYS A 62 19.17 -5.66 -3.67
C LYS A 62 17.80 -6.12 -4.18
N LEU A 63 16.73 -5.44 -3.80
CA LEU A 63 15.35 -5.75 -4.18
C LEU A 63 14.89 -5.02 -5.44
N ILE A 64 15.67 -4.09 -5.98
CA ILE A 64 15.35 -3.33 -7.19
C ILE A 64 15.55 -4.22 -8.43
N PHE A 65 14.52 -4.29 -9.29
CA PHE A 65 14.66 -4.88 -10.62
C PHE A 65 15.38 -3.89 -11.55
N LYS A 66 16.65 -4.10 -11.76
CA LYS A 66 17.52 -3.24 -12.57
C LYS A 66 17.36 -3.53 -14.05
N ILE A 67 17.45 -2.48 -14.89
CA ILE A 67 17.33 -2.56 -16.35
C ILE A 67 18.70 -2.25 -16.94
N LEU A 68 19.18 -3.14 -17.81
CA LEU A 68 20.43 -2.96 -18.50
C LEU A 68 20.36 -1.80 -19.50
N LYS A 69 21.43 -1.05 -19.63
CA LYS A 69 21.68 -0.10 -20.74
C LYS A 69 21.42 -0.77 -22.08
N ARG A 70 21.13 0.03 -23.12
CA ARG A 70 20.82 -0.48 -24.46
C ARG A 70 21.77 0.07 -25.51
N GLY A 71 21.92 -0.69 -26.59
CA GLY A 71 22.73 -0.29 -27.75
C GLY A 71 24.19 -0.03 -27.39
N GLU A 72 24.76 1.02 -27.91
CA GLU A 72 26.16 1.41 -27.72
C GLU A 72 26.55 1.76 -26.27
N LYS A 73 25.57 2.03 -25.43
CA LYS A 73 25.78 2.28 -23.99
C LYS A 73 26.04 1.00 -23.18
N LEU A 74 25.65 -0.18 -23.71
CA LEU A 74 25.87 -1.47 -23.08
C LEU A 74 27.24 -2.04 -23.47
N LYS A 75 28.24 -1.76 -22.63
CA LYS A 75 29.64 -2.20 -22.87
C LYS A 75 29.98 -3.32 -21.91
N LEU A 76 29.55 -4.54 -22.23
CA LEU A 76 29.74 -5.74 -21.41
C LEU A 76 31.23 -6.08 -21.19
N ASP A 77 32.08 -5.85 -22.20
CA ASP A 77 33.52 -6.09 -22.21
C ASP A 77 34.30 -5.11 -21.32
N GLN A 78 33.73 -3.94 -21.03
CA GLN A 78 34.39 -2.87 -20.24
C GLN A 78 33.86 -2.78 -18.82
N ALA A 79 32.73 -3.44 -18.52
CA ALA A 79 32.09 -3.34 -17.22
C ALA A 79 32.91 -4.06 -16.14
N LYS A 80 33.19 -3.36 -15.04
CA LYS A 80 33.87 -3.90 -13.84
C LYS A 80 32.91 -4.22 -12.70
N LYS A 81 31.74 -3.57 -12.67
CA LYS A 81 30.71 -3.72 -11.67
C LYS A 81 29.31 -3.59 -12.31
N GLU A 82 28.30 -4.07 -11.63
CA GLU A 82 26.88 -4.03 -12.07
C GLU A 82 26.43 -2.62 -12.46
N ALA A 83 26.80 -1.62 -11.67
CA ALA A 83 26.46 -0.21 -11.91
C ALA A 83 26.94 0.32 -13.26
N ASP A 84 27.98 -0.27 -13.86
CA ASP A 84 28.47 0.13 -15.19
C ASP A 84 27.52 -0.29 -16.30
N LEU A 85 26.65 -1.28 -16.05
CA LEU A 85 25.72 -1.88 -16.99
C LEU A 85 24.28 -1.36 -16.89
N VAL A 86 23.95 -0.62 -15.81
CA VAL A 86 22.58 -0.23 -15.46
C VAL A 86 22.46 1.29 -15.47
N ASP A 87 21.32 1.83 -15.94
CA ASP A 87 20.98 3.26 -15.88
C ASP A 87 19.56 3.51 -15.38
N SER A 88 18.75 2.45 -15.25
CA SER A 88 17.35 2.54 -14.85
C SER A 88 16.91 1.27 -14.15
N GLY A 89 15.73 1.31 -13.53
CA GLY A 89 15.11 0.16 -12.90
C GLY A 89 13.59 0.27 -12.91
N LEU A 90 12.93 -0.84 -12.59
CA LEU A 90 11.51 -0.79 -12.29
C LEU A 90 11.29 -0.11 -10.95
N ARG A 91 10.33 0.80 -10.87
CA ARG A 91 10.02 1.55 -9.64
C ARG A 91 9.69 0.59 -8.49
N TYR A 92 10.38 0.81 -7.38
CA TYR A 92 10.25 0.01 -6.17
C TYR A 92 9.03 0.41 -5.33
N ASP A 93 8.66 1.70 -5.38
CA ASP A 93 7.51 2.33 -4.75
C ASP A 93 6.96 3.45 -5.66
N LEU A 94 5.90 4.12 -5.20
CA LEU A 94 5.35 5.30 -5.88
C LEU A 94 5.87 6.62 -5.30
N THR A 95 6.52 6.60 -4.13
CA THR A 95 6.98 7.81 -3.42
C THR A 95 8.19 8.47 -4.07
N VAL A 96 9.17 7.67 -4.57
CA VAL A 96 10.32 8.20 -5.31
C VAL A 96 9.89 8.89 -6.61
N PRO A 97 9.08 8.23 -7.47
CA PRO A 97 8.55 8.88 -8.66
C PRO A 97 7.70 10.13 -8.35
N LEU A 98 6.92 10.13 -7.26
CA LEU A 98 6.16 11.29 -6.82
C LEU A 98 7.06 12.47 -6.44
N SER A 99 8.13 12.20 -5.69
CA SER A 99 9.08 13.24 -5.26
C SER A 99 9.74 13.91 -6.47
N ARG A 100 10.14 13.13 -7.49
CA ARG A 100 10.64 13.64 -8.76
C ARG A 100 9.54 14.41 -9.54
N TYR A 101 8.32 13.86 -9.60
CA TYR A 101 7.19 14.50 -10.27
C TYR A 101 6.90 15.88 -9.67
N TYR A 102 6.78 15.94 -8.34
CA TYR A 102 6.49 17.18 -7.61
C TYR A 102 7.61 18.22 -7.82
N SER A 103 8.88 17.81 -7.73
CA SER A 103 10.02 18.72 -7.94
C SER A 103 10.06 19.33 -9.33
N ASN A 104 9.58 18.61 -10.36
CA ASN A 104 9.51 19.13 -11.72
C ASN A 104 8.30 20.01 -11.99
N ASN A 105 7.20 19.84 -11.26
CA ASN A 105 5.90 20.43 -11.60
C ASN A 105 5.32 21.30 -10.47
N SER A 106 6.04 21.52 -9.37
CA SER A 106 5.52 22.20 -8.18
C SER A 106 4.92 23.57 -8.45
N ASN A 107 5.42 24.31 -9.45
CA ASN A 107 4.91 25.63 -9.85
C ASN A 107 3.52 25.57 -10.53
N GLU A 108 3.11 24.39 -11.02
CA GLU A 108 1.82 24.16 -11.70
C GLU A 108 0.81 23.46 -10.79
N LEU A 109 1.26 22.98 -9.60
CA LEU A 109 0.44 22.23 -8.67
C LEU A 109 -0.14 23.12 -7.57
N PRO A 110 -1.33 22.84 -7.04
CA PRO A 110 -1.88 23.58 -5.91
C PRO A 110 -1.06 23.35 -4.64
N GLY A 111 -1.11 24.27 -3.72
CA GLY A 111 -0.52 24.12 -2.38
C GLY A 111 -1.61 24.17 -1.29
N PRO A 112 -1.73 23.15 -0.42
CA PRO A 112 -1.05 21.85 -0.47
C PRO A 112 -1.52 20.98 -1.65
N PHE A 113 -0.63 20.11 -2.17
CA PHE A 113 -0.96 19.19 -3.23
C PHE A 113 -1.36 17.81 -2.66
N LYS A 114 -2.58 17.39 -2.94
CA LYS A 114 -3.14 16.08 -2.55
C LYS A 114 -3.09 15.13 -3.75
N ALA A 115 -2.14 14.22 -3.77
CA ALA A 115 -1.91 13.27 -4.85
C ALA A 115 -2.54 11.90 -4.55
N LEU A 116 -3.18 11.30 -5.54
CA LEU A 116 -3.55 9.88 -5.58
C LEU A 116 -2.75 9.20 -6.69
N GLN A 117 -1.95 8.20 -6.35
CA GLN A 117 -1.29 7.35 -7.33
C GLN A 117 -1.74 5.90 -7.17
N MET A 118 -2.06 5.28 -8.31
CA MET A 118 -2.30 3.83 -8.36
C MET A 118 -1.46 3.25 -9.48
N GLY A 119 -0.63 2.26 -9.16
CA GLY A 119 0.21 1.64 -10.17
C GLY A 119 0.99 0.44 -9.66
N TYR A 120 1.47 -0.35 -10.61
CA TYR A 120 2.33 -1.47 -10.29
C TYR A 120 3.71 -1.00 -9.85
N VAL A 121 4.24 -1.71 -8.85
CA VAL A 121 5.61 -1.61 -8.36
C VAL A 121 6.24 -3.00 -8.31
N TRP A 122 7.56 -3.05 -8.28
CA TRP A 122 8.30 -4.31 -8.39
C TRP A 122 9.36 -4.41 -7.31
N ARG A 123 9.31 -5.51 -6.55
CA ARG A 123 10.28 -5.82 -5.49
C ARG A 123 10.73 -7.26 -5.59
N ALA A 124 12.04 -7.50 -5.59
CA ALA A 124 12.59 -8.85 -5.66
C ALA A 124 12.47 -9.63 -4.33
N ASP A 125 11.50 -9.29 -3.51
CA ASP A 125 11.18 -9.95 -2.25
C ASP A 125 10.95 -11.46 -2.41
N ARG A 126 11.14 -12.21 -1.30
CA ARG A 126 10.72 -13.60 -1.24
C ARG A 126 9.18 -13.66 -1.25
N PRO A 127 8.59 -14.37 -2.22
CA PRO A 127 7.13 -14.49 -2.31
C PRO A 127 6.54 -15.19 -1.09
N GLN A 128 5.42 -14.67 -0.57
CA GLN A 128 4.64 -15.27 0.51
C GLN A 128 3.17 -14.81 0.42
N ARG A 129 2.29 -15.27 1.30
CA ARG A 129 0.88 -14.87 1.31
C ARG A 129 0.74 -13.34 1.34
N GLY A 130 0.03 -12.78 0.36
CA GLY A 130 -0.16 -11.33 0.23
C GLY A 130 1.09 -10.53 -0.13
N ARG A 131 2.23 -11.17 -0.50
CA ARG A 131 3.46 -10.50 -0.94
C ARG A 131 3.92 -11.08 -2.27
N PHE A 132 3.87 -10.25 -3.29
CA PHE A 132 4.26 -10.57 -4.67
C PHE A 132 5.45 -9.72 -5.09
N ARG A 133 6.13 -10.13 -6.16
CA ARG A 133 7.23 -9.35 -6.77
C ARG A 133 6.73 -8.24 -7.70
N GLN A 134 5.53 -8.38 -8.24
CA GLN A 134 4.77 -7.33 -8.91
C GLN A 134 3.44 -7.19 -8.20
N PHE A 135 3.12 -6.00 -7.74
CA PHE A 135 1.87 -5.72 -7.01
C PHE A 135 1.45 -4.27 -7.22
N MET A 136 0.18 -4.00 -7.00
CA MET A 136 -0.36 -2.64 -7.09
C MET A 136 -0.18 -1.92 -5.75
N GLN A 137 0.37 -0.71 -5.78
CA GLN A 137 0.24 0.28 -4.71
C GLN A 137 -0.88 1.25 -5.03
N CYS A 138 -1.56 1.70 -3.98
CA CYS A 138 -2.59 2.74 -4.04
C CYS A 138 -2.27 3.72 -2.92
N ASP A 139 -1.56 4.76 -3.28
CA ASP A 139 -0.96 5.70 -2.35
C ASP A 139 -1.68 7.05 -2.44
N ILE A 140 -1.93 7.65 -1.28
CA ILE A 140 -2.34 9.04 -1.15
C ILE A 140 -1.27 9.80 -0.41
N ASP A 141 -0.93 10.98 -0.91
CA ASP A 141 0.12 11.83 -0.37
C ASP A 141 -0.34 13.28 -0.33
N ILE A 142 0.04 14.00 0.73
CA ILE A 142 -0.17 15.44 0.88
C ILE A 142 1.19 16.10 0.96
N LEU A 143 1.47 16.99 0.01
CA LEU A 143 2.74 17.71 -0.12
C LEU A 143 2.51 19.21 0.09
N GLY A 144 3.36 19.81 0.91
CA GLY A 144 3.27 21.24 1.23
C GLY A 144 2.39 21.58 2.43
N GLU A 145 1.91 20.58 3.21
CA GLU A 145 1.19 20.80 4.48
C GLU A 145 2.12 20.48 5.68
N PRO A 146 2.61 21.49 6.40
CA PRO A 146 3.57 21.27 7.47
C PRO A 146 2.94 20.83 8.81
N THR A 147 1.63 20.96 8.95
CA THR A 147 0.93 20.65 10.21
C THR A 147 0.39 19.24 10.24
N TYR A 148 -0.12 18.81 11.39
CA TYR A 148 -0.78 17.50 11.60
C TYR A 148 -2.09 17.32 10.80
N MET A 149 -2.56 18.33 10.09
CA MET A 149 -3.74 18.23 9.23
C MET A 149 -3.58 17.17 8.15
N ALA A 150 -2.35 17.01 7.61
CA ALA A 150 -2.07 15.97 6.62
C ALA A 150 -2.31 14.56 7.19
N GLU A 151 -1.84 14.30 8.39
CA GLU A 151 -2.00 13.02 9.07
C GLU A 151 -3.47 12.68 9.32
N ILE A 152 -4.24 13.64 9.84
CA ILE A 152 -5.68 13.47 10.09
C ILE A 152 -6.42 13.12 8.79
N GLU A 153 -6.20 13.89 7.73
CA GLU A 153 -6.84 13.68 6.42
C GLU A 153 -6.51 12.31 5.81
N LEU A 154 -5.24 11.90 5.86
CA LEU A 154 -4.78 10.62 5.33
C LEU A 154 -5.39 9.44 6.08
N VAL A 155 -5.45 9.51 7.40
CA VAL A 155 -6.07 8.46 8.23
C VAL A 155 -7.57 8.38 7.97
N LEU A 156 -8.29 9.51 7.95
CA LEU A 156 -9.73 9.54 7.71
C LEU A 156 -10.08 9.04 6.30
N ALA A 157 -9.35 9.47 5.27
CA ALA A 157 -9.57 9.01 3.89
C ALA A 157 -9.40 7.50 3.77
N THR A 158 -8.29 6.97 4.33
CA THR A 158 -7.97 5.54 4.27
C THR A 158 -8.97 4.70 5.06
N THR A 159 -9.34 5.12 6.27
CA THR A 159 -10.30 4.36 7.09
C THR A 159 -11.73 4.43 6.54
N THR A 160 -12.12 5.55 5.93
CA THR A 160 -13.40 5.68 5.22
C THR A 160 -13.48 4.68 4.05
N LEU A 161 -12.40 4.53 3.26
CA LEU A 161 -12.33 3.53 2.20
C LEU A 161 -12.49 2.11 2.75
N LEU A 162 -11.79 1.77 3.84
CA LEU A 162 -11.88 0.45 4.44
C LEU A 162 -13.29 0.15 4.97
N GLY A 163 -13.95 1.12 5.59
CA GLY A 163 -15.35 1.01 6.01
C GLY A 163 -16.30 0.77 4.83
N LYS A 164 -16.12 1.45 3.69
CA LYS A 164 -16.88 1.21 2.46
C LYS A 164 -16.64 -0.18 1.84
N LEU A 165 -15.51 -0.82 2.14
CA LEU A 165 -15.18 -2.19 1.77
C LEU A 165 -15.61 -3.22 2.82
N ASP A 166 -16.43 -2.80 3.79
CA ASP A 166 -16.97 -3.66 4.85
C ASP A 166 -15.88 -4.28 5.75
N PHE A 167 -14.79 -3.53 5.99
CA PHE A 167 -13.81 -3.88 6.99
C PHE A 167 -14.14 -3.18 8.31
N HIS A 168 -14.15 -3.98 9.40
CA HIS A 168 -14.47 -3.55 10.75
C HIS A 168 -13.42 -4.04 11.75
N ASN A 169 -13.42 -3.48 12.95
CA ASN A 169 -12.56 -3.91 14.06
C ASN A 169 -11.06 -3.93 13.73
N PHE A 170 -10.59 -3.07 12.82
CA PHE A 170 -9.17 -2.91 12.58
C PHE A 170 -8.56 -1.84 13.48
N THR A 171 -7.24 -1.83 13.60
CA THR A 171 -6.51 -0.87 14.42
C THR A 171 -5.57 -0.04 13.56
N ILE A 172 -5.62 1.28 13.71
CA ILE A 172 -4.58 2.18 13.23
C ILE A 172 -3.57 2.36 14.35
N ARG A 173 -2.43 1.70 14.22
CA ARG A 173 -1.26 1.92 15.09
C ARG A 173 -0.59 3.21 14.65
N ILE A 174 -0.27 4.10 15.57
CA ILE A 174 0.40 5.38 15.31
C ILE A 174 1.56 5.56 16.27
N ASN A 175 2.66 6.14 15.78
CA ASN A 175 3.82 6.58 16.56
C ASN A 175 4.43 7.82 15.90
N ASP A 176 5.49 8.34 16.49
CA ASP A 176 6.31 9.39 15.90
C ASP A 176 7.80 9.02 16.00
N ARG A 177 8.52 9.19 14.88
CA ARG A 177 9.98 8.91 14.81
C ARG A 177 10.78 9.73 15.82
N ARG A 178 10.29 10.93 16.17
CA ARG A 178 10.93 11.83 17.12
C ARG A 178 10.75 11.33 18.55
N ILE A 179 9.62 10.68 18.88
CA ILE A 179 9.41 9.99 20.17
C ILE A 179 10.35 8.81 20.29
N LEU A 180 10.50 7.97 19.23
CA LEU A 180 11.46 6.87 19.23
C LEU A 180 12.89 7.35 19.50
N LYS A 181 13.30 8.45 18.85
CA LYS A 181 14.63 9.06 19.10
C LYS A 181 14.77 9.57 20.52
N ALA A 182 13.77 10.25 21.05
CA ALA A 182 13.77 10.76 22.43
C ALA A 182 13.84 9.62 23.46
N MET A 183 13.12 8.50 23.24
CA MET A 183 13.20 7.33 24.10
C MET A 183 14.63 6.73 24.11
N ALA A 184 15.26 6.62 22.95
CA ALA A 184 16.63 6.11 22.85
C ALA A 184 17.63 7.07 23.50
N GLU A 185 17.51 8.39 23.28
CA GLU A 185 18.35 9.43 23.87
C GLU A 185 18.21 9.47 25.41
N TYR A 186 16.99 9.46 25.92
CA TYR A 186 16.68 9.40 27.35
C TYR A 186 17.30 8.17 28.03
N SER A 187 17.33 7.05 27.33
CA SER A 187 17.91 5.80 27.83
C SER A 187 19.45 5.76 27.75
N GLY A 188 20.08 6.76 27.16
CA GLY A 188 21.53 6.88 27.07
C GLY A 188 22.17 6.09 25.92
N PHE A 189 21.41 5.72 24.89
CA PHE A 189 22.02 5.16 23.68
C PHE A 189 22.78 6.23 22.88
N PRO A 190 23.93 5.89 22.25
CA PRO A 190 24.64 6.81 21.35
C PRO A 190 23.77 7.16 20.13
N LYS A 191 23.78 8.44 19.73
CA LYS A 191 22.93 8.93 18.60
C LYS A 191 23.22 8.20 17.28
N GLU A 192 24.48 7.85 17.04
CA GLU A 192 24.92 7.07 15.89
C GLU A 192 24.40 5.62 15.86
N SER A 193 23.90 5.13 16.98
CA SER A 193 23.40 3.76 17.12
C SER A 193 21.88 3.66 17.10
N PHE A 194 21.16 4.78 16.99
CA PHE A 194 19.68 4.78 17.04
C PHE A 194 19.05 3.87 15.97
N ASP A 195 19.58 3.85 14.76
CA ASP A 195 19.05 3.00 13.71
C ASP A 195 19.19 1.50 14.06
N THR A 196 20.30 1.10 14.69
CA THR A 196 20.51 -0.28 15.18
C THR A 196 19.50 -0.61 16.28
N VAL A 197 19.29 0.29 17.25
CA VAL A 197 18.28 0.12 18.32
C VAL A 197 16.88 -0.06 17.71
N PHE A 198 16.52 0.74 16.71
CA PHE A 198 15.20 0.66 16.07
C PHE A 198 15.02 -0.59 15.21
N ILE A 199 16.08 -1.08 14.54
CA ILE A 199 16.06 -2.36 13.81
C ILE A 199 15.76 -3.52 14.75
N ILE A 200 16.35 -3.50 15.95
CA ILE A 200 16.12 -4.52 16.97
C ILE A 200 14.72 -4.39 17.55
N LEU A 201 14.28 -3.14 17.85
CA LEU A 201 12.94 -2.87 18.35
C LEU A 201 11.83 -3.34 17.38
N ASP A 202 12.02 -3.19 16.06
CA ASP A 202 11.07 -3.63 15.03
C ASP A 202 10.78 -5.15 15.07
N LYS A 203 11.61 -5.90 15.77
CA LYS A 203 11.39 -7.34 15.99
C LYS A 203 10.55 -7.64 17.23
N MET A 204 10.14 -6.62 18.00
CA MET A 204 9.44 -6.77 19.29
C MET A 204 8.25 -7.71 19.19
N ASP A 205 7.41 -7.58 18.16
CA ASP A 205 6.23 -8.43 17.95
C ASP A 205 6.58 -9.91 17.76
N LYS A 206 7.82 -10.24 17.40
CA LYS A 206 8.29 -11.61 17.12
C LYS A 206 9.07 -12.22 18.27
N ILE A 207 9.94 -11.43 18.90
CA ILE A 207 10.92 -11.94 19.88
C ILE A 207 10.60 -11.48 21.31
N GLY A 208 9.64 -10.57 21.49
CA GLY A 208 9.26 -9.99 22.78
C GLY A 208 10.34 -9.12 23.41
N LEU A 209 10.03 -8.55 24.59
CA LEU A 209 10.95 -7.69 25.33
C LEU A 209 12.26 -8.39 25.68
N GLU A 210 12.22 -9.66 26.08
CA GLU A 210 13.41 -10.43 26.43
C GLU A 210 14.33 -10.67 25.24
N GLY A 211 13.75 -10.94 24.07
CA GLY A 211 14.51 -11.08 22.83
C GLY A 211 15.15 -9.78 22.38
N VAL A 212 14.45 -8.65 22.53
CA VAL A 212 15.01 -7.31 22.25
C VAL A 212 16.15 -7.00 23.21
N ALA A 213 15.99 -7.26 24.52
CA ALA A 213 17.05 -7.08 25.50
C ALA A 213 18.32 -7.85 25.10
N LYS A 214 18.15 -9.12 24.77
CA LYS A 214 19.27 -9.99 24.39
C LYS A 214 19.99 -9.50 23.13
N GLU A 215 19.24 -9.12 22.06
CA GLU A 215 19.87 -8.60 20.85
C GLU A 215 20.61 -7.25 21.10
N LEU A 216 20.08 -6.38 21.95
CA LEU A 216 20.75 -5.14 22.34
C LEU A 216 22.05 -5.41 23.16
N GLU A 217 22.03 -6.42 24.04
CA GLU A 217 23.22 -6.86 24.76
C GLU A 217 24.28 -7.46 23.81
N GLU A 218 23.87 -8.26 22.83
CA GLU A 218 24.76 -8.84 21.80
C GLU A 218 25.43 -7.76 20.93
N GLU A 219 24.75 -6.62 20.69
CA GLU A 219 25.32 -5.44 20.02
C GLU A 219 26.27 -4.62 20.93
N GLY A 220 26.39 -4.98 22.22
CA GLY A 220 27.33 -4.37 23.14
C GLY A 220 26.83 -3.11 23.84
N PHE A 221 25.53 -2.83 23.83
CA PHE A 221 24.96 -1.69 24.55
C PHE A 221 25.01 -1.89 26.08
N ALA A 222 25.12 -0.76 26.81
CA ALA A 222 25.15 -0.78 28.26
C ALA A 222 23.84 -1.30 28.85
N LYS A 223 23.94 -2.20 29.82
CA LYS A 223 22.77 -2.80 30.48
C LYS A 223 21.83 -1.76 31.09
N GLU A 224 22.36 -0.71 31.68
CA GLU A 224 21.57 0.38 32.25
C GLU A 224 20.70 1.08 31.21
N SER A 225 21.25 1.32 30.00
CA SER A 225 20.50 1.88 28.86
C SER A 225 19.40 0.93 28.40
N ILE A 226 19.68 -0.35 28.29
CA ILE A 226 18.71 -1.39 27.90
C ILE A 226 17.58 -1.48 28.92
N ASP A 227 17.91 -1.58 30.21
CA ASP A 227 16.93 -1.69 31.29
C ASP A 227 16.02 -0.45 31.35
N THR A 228 16.58 0.76 31.21
CA THR A 228 15.83 2.02 31.17
C THR A 228 14.89 2.08 29.97
N TYR A 229 15.38 1.69 28.79
CA TYR A 229 14.62 1.68 27.54
C TYR A 229 13.43 0.72 27.61
N LEU A 230 13.69 -0.52 28.03
CA LEU A 230 12.67 -1.55 28.09
C LEU A 230 11.65 -1.35 29.22
N ALA A 231 12.04 -0.66 30.31
CA ALA A 231 11.10 -0.29 31.37
C ALA A 231 9.97 0.61 30.86
N MET A 232 10.27 1.55 29.96
CA MET A 232 9.26 2.45 29.39
C MET A 232 8.15 1.70 28.65
N PHE A 233 8.47 0.64 27.90
CA PHE A 233 7.46 -0.15 27.18
C PHE A 233 6.47 -0.91 28.10
N LYS A 234 6.82 -1.12 29.37
CA LYS A 234 5.93 -1.71 30.37
C LYS A 234 4.95 -0.71 30.98
N GLU A 235 5.30 0.57 30.93
CA GLU A 235 4.54 1.67 31.55
C GLU A 235 3.67 2.42 30.52
N ILE A 236 4.05 2.39 29.24
CA ILE A 236 3.32 3.08 28.17
C ILE A 236 2.03 2.32 27.83
N SER A 237 0.89 2.98 27.96
CA SER A 237 -0.39 2.46 27.48
C SER A 237 -0.58 2.72 25.99
N SER A 238 -1.41 1.89 25.34
CA SER A 238 -1.67 1.97 23.88
C SER A 238 -2.76 2.99 23.50
N ASP A 239 -2.90 4.04 24.28
CA ASP A 239 -3.88 5.10 24.08
C ASP A 239 -3.24 6.49 24.27
N ILE A 240 -4.06 7.53 24.35
CA ILE A 240 -3.62 8.92 24.55
C ILE A 240 -2.82 9.11 25.86
N GLN A 241 -3.06 8.28 26.89
CA GLN A 241 -2.30 8.36 28.15
C GLN A 241 -0.85 7.92 27.94
N GLY A 242 -0.60 6.97 27.03
CA GLY A 242 0.76 6.59 26.65
C GLY A 242 1.52 7.76 25.99
N VAL A 243 0.85 8.56 25.16
CA VAL A 243 1.46 9.77 24.57
C VAL A 243 1.79 10.79 25.68
N ARG A 244 0.88 11.00 26.63
CA ARG A 244 1.09 11.89 27.79
C ARG A 244 2.23 11.43 28.69
N TYR A 245 2.30 10.11 28.95
CA TYR A 245 3.44 9.53 29.65
C TYR A 245 4.77 9.86 28.95
N CYS A 246 4.85 9.70 27.61
CA CYS A 246 6.04 10.06 26.86
C CYS A 246 6.35 11.57 26.98
N LYS A 247 5.34 12.44 26.91
CA LYS A 247 5.49 13.89 27.09
C LYS A 247 6.12 14.23 28.44
N GLU A 248 5.63 13.65 29.52
CA GLU A 248 6.11 13.90 30.88
C GLU A 248 7.48 13.27 31.12
N LYS A 249 7.64 11.99 30.75
CA LYS A 249 8.88 11.21 31.00
C LYS A 249 10.07 11.71 30.21
N LEU A 250 9.84 12.18 28.99
CA LEU A 250 10.88 12.58 28.03
C LEU A 250 11.01 14.11 27.91
N ALA A 251 10.48 14.89 28.85
CA ALA A 251 10.43 16.34 28.78
C ALA A 251 11.78 17.04 28.54
N ASP A 252 12.89 16.42 28.97
CA ASP A 252 14.24 16.97 28.79
C ASP A 252 14.81 16.74 27.36
N VAL A 253 14.22 15.81 26.58
CA VAL A 253 14.76 15.37 25.27
C VAL A 253 13.71 15.37 24.15
N LEU A 254 12.43 15.57 24.47
CA LEU A 254 11.31 15.60 23.53
C LEU A 254 10.66 16.99 23.54
N ASP A 255 10.54 17.59 22.34
CA ASP A 255 9.71 18.78 22.18
C ASP A 255 8.25 18.46 22.52
N GLU A 256 7.67 19.20 23.48
CA GLU A 256 6.29 18.99 23.95
C GLU A 256 5.25 19.10 22.84
N GLN A 257 5.52 19.90 21.79
CA GLN A 257 4.61 20.08 20.66
C GLN A 257 4.42 18.76 19.87
N ILE A 258 5.44 17.91 19.81
CA ILE A 258 5.36 16.59 19.13
C ILE A 258 4.30 15.71 19.77
N ALA A 259 4.28 15.64 21.09
CA ALA A 259 3.28 14.88 21.83
C ALA A 259 1.89 15.53 21.72
N ALA A 260 1.81 16.86 21.79
CA ALA A 260 0.56 17.60 21.63
C ALA A 260 -0.07 17.42 20.24
N ASP A 261 0.74 17.43 19.19
CA ASP A 261 0.30 17.17 17.82
C ASP A 261 -0.24 15.72 17.68
N LEU A 262 0.45 14.75 18.26
CA LEU A 262 0.02 13.36 18.23
C LEU A 262 -1.29 13.13 19.01
N GLU A 263 -1.45 13.76 20.17
CA GLU A 263 -2.72 13.79 20.92
C GLU A 263 -3.85 14.39 20.06
N THR A 264 -3.57 15.48 19.35
CA THR A 264 -4.54 16.16 18.48
C THR A 264 -4.95 15.26 17.31
N ILE A 265 -4.00 14.57 16.67
CA ILE A 265 -4.29 13.59 15.60
C ILE A 265 -5.22 12.51 16.12
N ILE A 266 -4.86 11.83 17.22
CA ILE A 266 -5.64 10.71 17.79
C ILE A 266 -7.04 11.20 18.19
N SER A 267 -7.14 12.27 18.96
CA SER A 267 -8.43 12.76 19.47
C SER A 267 -9.35 13.25 18.34
N THR A 268 -8.82 13.94 17.34
CA THR A 268 -9.61 14.42 16.21
C THR A 268 -10.13 13.26 15.36
N VAL A 269 -9.26 12.31 15.00
CA VAL A 269 -9.67 11.13 14.22
C VAL A 269 -10.74 10.33 14.99
N GLU A 270 -10.55 10.05 16.28
CA GLU A 270 -11.53 9.35 17.11
C GLU A 270 -12.89 10.07 17.18
N ALA A 271 -12.88 11.39 17.22
CA ALA A 271 -14.10 12.21 17.33
C ALA A 271 -14.94 12.25 16.04
N VAL A 272 -14.30 12.13 14.85
CA VAL A 272 -14.99 12.32 13.55
C VAL A 272 -15.00 11.06 12.67
N LYS A 273 -14.38 9.96 13.09
CA LYS A 273 -14.34 8.72 12.34
C LYS A 273 -15.73 8.19 12.00
N THR A 274 -15.90 7.66 10.80
CA THR A 274 -17.15 7.08 10.31
C THR A 274 -17.09 5.55 10.16
N ALA A 275 -15.88 4.98 10.16
CA ALA A 275 -15.65 3.54 10.11
C ALA A 275 -15.41 2.97 11.53
N ASP A 276 -15.60 1.68 11.68
CA ASP A 276 -15.38 0.96 12.93
C ASP A 276 -13.92 0.51 13.05
N PHE A 277 -13.11 1.31 13.74
CA PHE A 277 -11.71 1.03 14.02
C PHE A 277 -11.25 1.70 15.33
N LYS A 278 -10.06 1.36 15.78
CA LYS A 278 -9.40 1.97 16.94
C LYS A 278 -8.12 2.70 16.51
N MET A 279 -7.86 3.85 17.12
CA MET A 279 -6.52 4.45 17.13
C MET A 279 -5.74 3.89 18.31
N ALA A 280 -4.51 3.43 18.08
CA ALA A 280 -3.64 2.94 19.14
C ALA A 280 -2.25 3.60 19.02
N PHE A 281 -1.84 4.28 20.08
CA PHE A 281 -0.45 4.69 20.20
C PHE A 281 0.43 3.46 20.43
N ASP A 282 1.46 3.30 19.64
CA ASP A 282 2.31 2.13 19.68
C ASP A 282 3.79 2.53 19.63
N PRO A 283 4.45 2.63 20.79
CA PRO A 283 5.85 3.03 20.87
C PRO A 283 6.82 2.01 20.24
N THR A 284 6.35 0.81 19.89
CA THR A 284 7.16 -0.21 19.21
C THR A 284 7.08 -0.12 17.69
N LEU A 285 6.17 0.69 17.16
CA LEU A 285 6.02 0.88 15.72
C LEU A 285 7.22 1.63 15.14
N VAL A 286 8.02 0.96 14.32
CA VAL A 286 9.27 1.46 13.73
C VAL A 286 9.24 1.38 12.21
N ARG A 287 8.20 1.87 11.55
CA ARG A 287 8.11 1.82 10.09
C ARG A 287 9.09 2.75 9.38
N GLY A 288 9.50 2.37 8.16
CA GLY A 288 10.17 3.25 7.22
C GLY A 288 11.45 3.86 7.77
N MET A 289 12.37 3.04 8.28
CA MET A 289 13.55 3.49 9.03
C MET A 289 14.41 4.52 8.33
N SER A 290 14.45 4.54 7.01
CA SER A 290 15.39 5.36 6.25
C SER A 290 14.84 6.70 5.77
N TYR A 291 13.53 6.95 5.84
CA TYR A 291 12.98 8.17 5.25
C TYR A 291 11.85 8.88 6.00
N TYR A 292 11.19 8.24 6.98
CA TYR A 292 10.19 8.94 7.79
C TYR A 292 10.82 9.89 8.80
N THR A 293 10.25 11.09 8.92
CA THR A 293 10.78 12.20 9.73
C THR A 293 9.90 12.58 10.92
N GLY A 294 8.64 12.12 10.95
CA GLY A 294 7.63 12.46 11.96
C GLY A 294 6.69 11.30 12.23
N PRO A 295 5.35 11.57 12.29
CA PRO A 295 4.34 10.54 12.52
C PRO A 295 4.41 9.40 11.51
N ILE A 296 4.16 8.19 12.00
CA ILE A 296 4.11 6.95 11.23
C ILE A 296 2.85 6.17 11.58
N PHE A 297 2.27 5.49 10.59
CA PHE A 297 1.01 4.77 10.73
C PHE A 297 1.08 3.35 10.21
N GLU A 298 0.31 2.46 10.82
CA GLU A 298 0.10 1.12 10.32
C GLU A 298 -1.34 0.66 10.53
N ILE A 299 -1.92 0.01 9.51
CA ILE A 299 -3.21 -0.66 9.64
C ILE A 299 -2.97 -2.10 10.04
N SER A 300 -3.39 -2.47 11.23
CA SER A 300 -3.37 -3.85 11.73
C SER A 300 -4.76 -4.47 11.59
N MET A 301 -4.85 -5.64 10.97
CA MET A 301 -6.07 -6.42 10.83
C MET A 301 -5.85 -7.85 11.31
N ASP A 302 -6.65 -8.29 12.28
CA ASP A 302 -6.58 -9.66 12.84
C ASP A 302 -6.87 -10.72 11.76
N GLU A 303 -7.80 -10.44 10.85
CA GLU A 303 -8.15 -11.34 9.75
C GLU A 303 -6.98 -11.66 8.82
N PHE A 304 -6.09 -10.68 8.61
CA PHE A 304 -4.88 -10.90 7.84
C PHE A 304 -3.77 -11.52 8.69
N GLY A 305 -3.80 -11.30 10.00
CA GLY A 305 -2.75 -11.64 10.95
C GLY A 305 -1.54 -10.70 10.83
N GLY A 306 -1.76 -9.42 10.54
CA GLY A 306 -0.70 -8.43 10.42
C GLY A 306 -1.11 -7.14 9.71
N SER A 307 -0.12 -6.41 9.22
CA SER A 307 -0.29 -5.12 8.55
C SER A 307 -0.93 -5.24 7.17
N VAL A 308 -1.93 -4.39 6.88
CA VAL A 308 -2.57 -4.28 5.57
C VAL A 308 -2.38 -2.91 4.91
N GLY A 309 -1.59 -2.04 5.50
CA GLY A 309 -1.25 -0.73 4.97
C GLY A 309 -0.41 0.07 5.94
N GLY A 310 0.03 1.23 5.51
CA GLY A 310 0.76 2.15 6.39
C GLY A 310 1.40 3.30 5.63
N GLY A 311 1.91 4.25 6.39
CA GLY A 311 2.48 5.47 5.87
C GLY A 311 3.20 6.28 6.94
N GLY A 312 3.41 7.55 6.65
CA GLY A 312 4.01 8.52 7.58
C GLY A 312 4.54 9.75 6.88
N ARG A 313 5.08 10.67 7.67
CA ARG A 313 5.68 11.93 7.24
C ARG A 313 7.12 11.72 6.76
N TYR A 314 7.46 12.33 5.61
CA TYR A 314 8.77 12.16 4.93
C TYR A 314 9.30 13.47 4.33
N ASP A 315 9.37 14.52 5.12
CA ASP A 315 9.64 15.91 4.70
C ASP A 315 10.97 16.10 3.95
N GLU A 316 11.99 15.29 4.24
CA GLU A 316 13.32 15.44 3.65
C GLU A 316 13.44 14.88 2.23
N MET A 317 12.46 14.10 1.79
CA MET A 317 12.60 13.33 0.55
C MET A 317 12.56 14.20 -0.69
N ILE A 318 11.68 15.17 -0.73
CA ILE A 318 11.54 16.11 -1.85
C ILE A 318 12.77 17.00 -1.91
N GLY A 319 13.34 17.38 -0.77
CA GLY A 319 14.55 18.17 -0.66
C GLY A 319 15.76 17.55 -1.36
N LYS A 320 15.82 16.22 -1.50
CA LYS A 320 16.88 15.55 -2.28
C LYS A 320 16.85 15.90 -3.77
N PHE A 321 15.70 16.30 -4.31
CA PHE A 321 15.54 16.69 -5.70
C PHE A 321 15.61 18.21 -5.90
N THR A 322 15.17 19.00 -4.92
CA THR A 322 15.00 20.45 -5.05
C THR A 322 16.04 21.26 -4.29
N GLY A 323 16.74 20.63 -3.33
CA GLY A 323 17.62 21.32 -2.37
C GLY A 323 16.85 22.01 -1.22
N ASN A 324 15.52 22.04 -1.25
CA ASN A 324 14.67 22.64 -0.22
C ASN A 324 13.70 21.61 0.33
N ASN A 325 13.63 21.48 1.66
CA ASN A 325 12.68 20.58 2.30
C ASN A 325 11.24 21.04 2.04
N THR A 326 10.39 20.07 1.72
CA THR A 326 8.95 20.28 1.53
C THR A 326 8.22 19.27 2.39
N SER A 327 7.32 19.75 3.23
CA SER A 327 6.50 18.87 4.07
C SER A 327 5.74 17.88 3.21
N ALA A 328 5.83 16.62 3.55
CA ALA A 328 5.19 15.53 2.83
C ALA A 328 4.79 14.40 3.78
N CYS A 329 3.54 13.96 3.65
CA CYS A 329 3.01 12.83 4.40
C CYS A 329 2.19 11.95 3.46
N GLY A 330 2.31 10.63 3.57
CA GLY A 330 1.62 9.71 2.68
C GLY A 330 1.09 8.46 3.38
N PHE A 331 0.10 7.83 2.77
CA PHE A 331 -0.49 6.59 3.25
C PHE A 331 -0.73 5.62 2.07
N SER A 332 -0.29 4.38 2.22
CA SER A 332 -0.46 3.31 1.22
C SER A 332 -1.26 2.16 1.80
N ILE A 333 -2.32 1.74 1.11
CA ILE A 333 -3.02 0.50 1.46
C ILE A 333 -2.34 -0.71 0.80
N GLY A 334 -2.34 -1.83 1.48
CA GLY A 334 -1.88 -3.10 0.93
C GLY A 334 -2.91 -3.71 -0.03
N PHE A 335 -3.05 -3.13 -1.22
CA PHE A 335 -4.09 -3.45 -2.20
C PHE A 335 -4.25 -4.97 -2.42
N GLU A 336 -3.15 -5.70 -2.61
CA GLU A 336 -3.20 -7.15 -2.84
C GLU A 336 -3.76 -7.91 -1.62
N ARG A 337 -3.48 -7.42 -0.41
CA ARG A 337 -3.98 -8.01 0.85
C ARG A 337 -5.46 -7.74 1.01
N ILE A 338 -5.91 -6.52 0.73
CA ILE A 338 -7.33 -6.15 0.75
C ILE A 338 -8.13 -6.98 -0.26
N VAL A 339 -7.68 -7.06 -1.52
CA VAL A 339 -8.34 -7.86 -2.55
C VAL A 339 -8.38 -9.34 -2.16
N MET A 340 -7.30 -9.87 -1.60
CA MET A 340 -7.25 -11.27 -1.14
C MET A 340 -8.27 -11.53 -0.02
N LEU A 341 -8.36 -10.66 0.99
CA LEU A 341 -9.34 -10.79 2.07
C LEU A 341 -10.78 -10.74 1.54
N LEU A 342 -11.07 -9.82 0.62
CA LEU A 342 -12.39 -9.73 -0.02
C LEU A 342 -12.76 -11.02 -0.77
N LEU A 343 -11.80 -11.61 -1.51
CA LEU A 343 -12.00 -12.87 -2.22
C LEU A 343 -12.21 -14.05 -1.26
N GLU A 344 -11.41 -14.14 -0.20
CA GLU A 344 -11.53 -15.18 0.84
C GLU A 344 -12.87 -15.13 1.57
N ARG A 345 -13.40 -13.92 1.84
CA ARG A 345 -14.74 -13.70 2.41
C ARG A 345 -15.88 -13.97 1.41
N GLY A 346 -15.61 -14.15 0.12
CA GLY A 346 -16.63 -14.22 -0.92
C GLY A 346 -17.42 -12.93 -1.06
N TYR A 347 -16.75 -11.77 -0.90
CA TYR A 347 -17.36 -10.44 -0.95
C TYR A 347 -18.20 -10.25 -2.21
N GLN A 348 -19.45 -9.79 -2.04
CA GLN A 348 -20.35 -9.50 -3.12
C GLN A 348 -20.27 -8.02 -3.49
N ILE A 349 -19.92 -7.73 -4.74
CA ILE A 349 -19.82 -6.35 -5.24
C ILE A 349 -21.22 -5.75 -5.26
N PRO A 350 -21.51 -4.68 -4.49
CA PRO A 350 -22.89 -4.12 -4.39
C PRO A 350 -23.44 -3.60 -5.72
N THR A 351 -22.56 -3.16 -6.62
CA THR A 351 -22.90 -2.61 -7.94
C THR A 351 -22.67 -3.61 -9.07
N ALA A 352 -22.61 -4.91 -8.75
CA ALA A 352 -22.43 -5.93 -9.78
C ALA A 352 -23.60 -5.88 -10.79
N LYS A 353 -23.25 -5.78 -12.07
CA LYS A 353 -24.26 -5.81 -13.15
C LYS A 353 -24.81 -7.21 -13.30
N ALA A 354 -26.11 -7.31 -13.59
CA ALA A 354 -26.70 -8.59 -13.96
C ALA A 354 -25.98 -9.18 -15.18
N LYS A 355 -25.63 -10.46 -15.11
CA LYS A 355 -24.95 -11.18 -16.20
C LYS A 355 -25.89 -12.22 -16.79
N LYS A 356 -26.07 -12.14 -18.11
CA LYS A 356 -26.95 -13.03 -18.87
C LYS A 356 -26.16 -13.68 -20.00
N ALA A 357 -26.37 -14.98 -20.24
CA ALA A 357 -25.73 -15.70 -21.33
C ALA A 357 -26.78 -16.14 -22.37
N TYR A 358 -26.55 -15.74 -23.60
CA TYR A 358 -27.28 -16.19 -24.78
C TYR A 358 -26.56 -17.35 -25.41
N LEU A 359 -27.17 -18.53 -25.39
CA LEU A 359 -26.63 -19.75 -25.96
C LEU A 359 -27.35 -20.05 -27.28
N ILE A 360 -26.62 -19.93 -28.38
CA ILE A 360 -27.21 -20.03 -29.73
C ILE A 360 -26.88 -21.39 -30.33
N GLU A 361 -27.85 -22.06 -30.91
CA GLU A 361 -27.66 -23.27 -31.66
C GLU A 361 -26.71 -23.04 -32.88
N LYS A 362 -25.78 -23.99 -33.15
CA LYS A 362 -24.83 -23.88 -34.26
C LYS A 362 -25.57 -23.71 -35.60
N ASN A 363 -25.06 -22.86 -36.50
CA ASN A 363 -25.66 -22.57 -37.84
C ASN A 363 -27.10 -21.95 -37.74
N MET A 364 -27.33 -21.06 -36.83
CA MET A 364 -28.55 -20.27 -36.73
C MET A 364 -28.76 -19.45 -38.02
N PRO A 365 -30.01 -19.37 -38.57
CA PRO A 365 -30.32 -18.52 -39.72
C PRO A 365 -30.00 -17.05 -39.46
N SER A 366 -29.63 -16.29 -40.51
CA SER A 366 -29.15 -14.90 -40.38
C SER A 366 -30.24 -13.94 -39.89
N ASP A 367 -31.48 -14.13 -40.27
CA ASP A 367 -32.62 -13.36 -39.81
C ASP A 367 -32.81 -13.49 -38.30
N LYS A 368 -32.79 -14.72 -37.78
CA LYS A 368 -32.86 -14.98 -36.33
C LYS A 368 -31.65 -14.44 -35.58
N LEU A 369 -30.45 -14.54 -36.17
CA LEU A 369 -29.25 -13.95 -35.57
C LEU A 369 -29.42 -12.43 -35.38
N ILE A 370 -29.97 -11.74 -36.40
CA ILE A 370 -30.22 -10.28 -36.31
C ILE A 370 -31.14 -9.96 -35.14
N GLU A 371 -32.22 -10.73 -34.98
CA GLU A 371 -33.16 -10.53 -33.86
C GLU A 371 -32.49 -10.77 -32.50
N ILE A 372 -31.75 -11.84 -32.35
CA ILE A 372 -31.01 -12.18 -31.11
C ILE A 372 -30.02 -11.08 -30.74
N PHE A 373 -29.25 -10.60 -31.72
CA PHE A 373 -28.30 -9.53 -31.48
C PHE A 373 -28.97 -8.20 -31.15
N ARG A 374 -30.12 -7.86 -31.77
CA ARG A 374 -30.93 -6.68 -31.39
C ARG A 374 -31.43 -6.79 -29.96
N GLN A 375 -31.97 -7.93 -29.56
CA GLN A 375 -32.40 -8.16 -28.19
C GLN A 375 -31.24 -8.00 -27.20
N ALA A 376 -30.07 -8.56 -27.51
CA ALA A 376 -28.90 -8.40 -26.67
C ALA A 376 -28.43 -6.93 -26.53
N GLU A 377 -28.51 -6.16 -27.63
CA GLU A 377 -28.19 -4.73 -27.61
C GLU A 377 -29.15 -3.94 -26.74
N GLU A 378 -30.47 -4.21 -26.80
CA GLU A 378 -31.44 -3.55 -25.93
C GLU A 378 -31.19 -3.87 -24.45
N GLU A 379 -30.89 -5.12 -24.11
CA GLU A 379 -30.52 -5.49 -22.73
C GLU A 379 -29.20 -4.83 -22.26
N ARG A 380 -28.19 -4.74 -23.13
CA ARG A 380 -26.94 -4.03 -22.84
C ARG A 380 -27.16 -2.54 -22.53
N LYS A 381 -28.09 -1.88 -23.22
CA LYS A 381 -28.46 -0.47 -22.94
C LYS A 381 -29.04 -0.28 -21.54
N THR A 382 -29.70 -1.30 -20.98
CA THR A 382 -30.20 -1.26 -19.61
C THR A 382 -29.14 -1.57 -18.55
N GLY A 383 -27.89 -1.80 -18.97
CA GLY A 383 -26.75 -2.10 -18.08
C GLY A 383 -26.53 -3.59 -17.83
N VAL A 384 -27.31 -4.49 -18.43
CA VAL A 384 -27.08 -5.94 -18.33
C VAL A 384 -25.86 -6.34 -19.16
N GLN A 385 -25.01 -7.19 -18.60
CA GLN A 385 -23.90 -7.77 -19.33
C GLN A 385 -24.35 -9.03 -20.09
N VAL A 386 -24.50 -8.96 -21.41
CA VAL A 386 -24.94 -10.08 -22.24
C VAL A 386 -23.77 -10.70 -22.97
N ASN A 387 -23.47 -11.98 -22.67
CA ASN A 387 -22.53 -12.82 -23.41
C ASN A 387 -23.30 -13.65 -24.43
N ILE A 388 -22.83 -13.64 -25.67
CA ILE A 388 -23.42 -14.43 -26.76
C ILE A 388 -22.42 -15.53 -27.17
N SER A 389 -22.83 -16.79 -27.14
CA SER A 389 -21.97 -17.91 -27.51
C SER A 389 -22.73 -19.05 -28.17
N ILE A 390 -22.02 -19.84 -28.98
CA ILE A 390 -22.59 -21.05 -29.58
C ILE A 390 -22.71 -22.14 -28.52
N MET A 391 -23.83 -22.85 -28.52
CA MET A 391 -24.06 -24.02 -27.67
C MET A 391 -23.00 -25.09 -27.91
N LYS A 392 -22.34 -25.52 -26.85
CA LYS A 392 -21.41 -26.66 -26.87
C LYS A 392 -22.18 -27.99 -26.72
N LYS A 393 -21.60 -29.11 -27.17
CA LYS A 393 -22.19 -30.47 -26.97
C LYS A 393 -22.51 -30.72 -25.49
N ASN A 394 -21.61 -30.35 -24.58
CA ASN A 394 -21.85 -30.41 -23.15
C ASN A 394 -22.34 -29.04 -22.64
N LYS A 395 -23.64 -28.79 -22.78
CA LYS A 395 -24.28 -27.54 -22.34
C LYS A 395 -24.19 -27.36 -20.82
N LYS A 396 -24.31 -28.45 -20.07
CA LYS A 396 -24.22 -28.38 -18.61
C LYS A 396 -22.86 -27.81 -18.19
N PHE A 397 -21.78 -28.38 -18.68
CA PHE A 397 -20.42 -27.89 -18.39
C PHE A 397 -20.21 -26.45 -18.85
N GLN A 398 -20.78 -26.05 -20.01
CA GLN A 398 -20.73 -24.67 -20.50
C GLN A 398 -21.44 -23.69 -19.54
N LYS A 399 -22.62 -24.06 -19.07
CA LYS A 399 -23.37 -23.26 -18.08
C LYS A 399 -22.67 -23.20 -16.73
N ASP A 400 -22.13 -24.33 -16.24
CA ASP A 400 -21.39 -24.40 -14.99
C ASP A 400 -20.16 -23.47 -15.01
N GLN A 401 -19.41 -23.44 -16.15
CA GLN A 401 -18.31 -22.50 -16.32
C GLN A 401 -18.77 -21.03 -16.29
N MET A 402 -19.86 -20.70 -17.01
CA MET A 402 -20.40 -19.34 -17.02
C MET A 402 -20.98 -18.94 -15.65
N THR A 403 -21.62 -19.86 -14.95
CA THR A 403 -22.10 -19.62 -13.57
C THR A 403 -20.92 -19.29 -12.62
N ALA A 404 -19.79 -19.97 -12.78
CA ALA A 404 -18.58 -19.67 -12.03
C ALA A 404 -18.04 -18.25 -12.33
N GLU A 405 -18.33 -17.68 -13.51
CA GLU A 405 -18.02 -16.30 -13.90
C GLU A 405 -19.12 -15.30 -13.50
N GLY A 406 -20.19 -15.76 -12.81
CA GLY A 406 -21.27 -14.91 -12.28
C GLY A 406 -22.48 -14.74 -13.21
N TYR A 407 -22.59 -15.52 -14.31
CA TYR A 407 -23.79 -15.53 -15.12
C TYR A 407 -24.89 -16.30 -14.41
N THR A 408 -26.02 -15.63 -14.18
CA THR A 408 -27.18 -16.19 -13.45
C THR A 408 -28.36 -16.52 -14.34
N GLU A 409 -28.43 -15.89 -15.51
CA GLU A 409 -29.49 -16.13 -16.48
C GLU A 409 -28.93 -16.71 -17.78
N PHE A 410 -29.65 -17.73 -18.31
CA PHE A 410 -29.29 -18.42 -19.54
C PHE A 410 -30.47 -18.46 -20.50
N VAL A 411 -30.37 -17.81 -21.64
CA VAL A 411 -31.38 -17.84 -22.71
C VAL A 411 -30.85 -18.74 -23.84
N GLU A 412 -31.61 -19.74 -24.19
CA GLU A 412 -31.27 -20.69 -25.27
C GLU A 412 -32.09 -20.37 -26.53
N PHE A 413 -31.40 -20.22 -27.65
CA PHE A 413 -32.02 -19.98 -28.96
C PHE A 413 -31.81 -21.19 -29.88
N PHE A 414 -32.91 -21.68 -30.39
CA PHE A 414 -32.95 -22.84 -31.31
C PHE A 414 -33.39 -22.42 -32.70
N LYS A 415 -33.03 -23.20 -33.73
CA LYS A 415 -33.39 -22.93 -35.10
C LYS A 415 -34.91 -23.05 -35.41
N ARG A 416 -35.61 -23.85 -34.59
CA ARG A 416 -37.07 -24.06 -34.72
C ARG A 416 -37.86 -23.14 -33.84
#